data_8cc72a40905d4c0af03b802e108f82b1
#
_entry.id   8cc72a40905d4c0af03b802e108f82b1
#
_cell.length_a   1.000
_cell.length_b   1.000
_cell.length_c   1.000
_cell.angle_alpha   90.00
_cell.angle_beta   90.00
_cell.angle_gamma   90.00
#
_symmetry.space_group_name_H-M   'P 1'
#
loop_
_entity.id
_entity.type
_entity.pdbx_description
1 polymer ?
#
loop_
_entity_poly.entity_id
_entity_poly.type
_entity_poly.pdbx_seq_one_letter_code
_entity_poly.pdbx_strand_id
1 'polypeptide(L)'
;MEPYKFTKIIFNDGLLNKSIDATYIIHLENNGRYEHIMEQLSEYHPSNIVYILFNKGYKKSKKKSFINKSPLDLVDAFLEIFKHANEQNYNNILILEDDFIFSKKIKQINHINNINMTIKKLGNDDFIYILGCIPIIKIPYDCNNYNALTFGGTHSIIYSKQHRINILNINQADIHDWDMIHAIRFGNMINFKQIMYYKPLCYQLFTDTENSKNWNLYIKDICMFYAKLLNVHKQVEPGFSNSYLISKILSIVLFMFIISRIIKKL
;
A
#
# COMPACT_ATOMS: atom_id res chain seq x y z
N MET A 1 -24.29 1.30 16.52
CA MET A 1 -22.87 1.37 16.99
C MET A 1 -22.03 1.79 15.81
N GLU A 2 -21.23 2.84 15.95
CA GLU A 2 -20.40 3.36 14.86
C GLU A 2 -19.42 2.29 14.36
N PRO A 3 -19.26 2.12 13.04
CA PRO A 3 -18.41 1.10 12.47
C PRO A 3 -16.90 1.39 12.61
N TYR A 4 -16.57 2.68 12.77
CA TYR A 4 -15.19 3.17 12.83
C TYR A 4 -14.95 4.07 14.03
N LYS A 5 -13.72 4.01 14.55
CA LYS A 5 -13.22 4.92 15.58
C LYS A 5 -11.77 5.29 15.24
N PHE A 6 -11.47 6.58 15.18
CA PHE A 6 -10.10 7.07 15.06
C PHE A 6 -9.48 7.32 16.44
N THR A 7 -8.30 6.80 16.67
CA THR A 7 -7.48 7.14 17.84
C THR A 7 -6.22 7.83 17.34
N LYS A 8 -5.96 9.04 17.83
CA LYS A 8 -4.81 9.88 17.46
C LYS A 8 -3.66 9.66 18.42
N ILE A 9 -2.46 9.46 17.88
CA ILE A 9 -1.18 9.41 18.60
C ILE A 9 -0.29 10.53 18.06
N ILE A 10 0.45 11.22 18.92
CA ILE A 10 1.32 12.34 18.55
C ILE A 10 2.75 11.98 18.91
N PHE A 11 3.66 12.13 17.95
CA PHE A 11 5.11 12.01 18.10
C PHE A 11 5.78 13.36 17.78
N ASN A 12 7.00 13.57 18.29
CA ASN A 12 7.75 14.81 18.06
C ASN A 12 8.79 14.69 16.94
N ASP A 13 9.09 13.46 16.50
CA ASP A 13 10.25 13.12 15.68
C ASP A 13 9.89 12.20 14.48
N GLY A 14 8.73 12.41 13.88
CA GLY A 14 8.27 11.60 12.75
C GLY A 14 9.25 11.60 11.57
N LEU A 15 9.57 10.40 11.09
CA LEU A 15 10.59 10.16 10.05
C LEU A 15 10.27 10.84 8.71
N LEU A 16 8.99 10.88 8.31
CA LEU A 16 8.55 11.33 6.99
C LEU A 16 7.78 12.66 7.03
N ASN A 17 7.91 13.45 8.10
CA ASN A 17 7.16 14.71 8.27
C ASN A 17 7.32 15.74 7.15
N LYS A 18 8.41 15.67 6.37
CA LYS A 18 8.60 16.54 5.19
C LYS A 18 7.85 16.05 3.96
N SER A 19 7.32 14.84 4.00
CA SER A 19 6.64 14.18 2.87
C SER A 19 5.17 13.93 3.12
N ILE A 20 4.78 13.69 4.39
CA ILE A 20 3.41 13.33 4.77
C ILE A 20 2.96 14.12 6.00
N ASP A 21 1.68 14.47 6.02
CA ASP A 21 1.06 15.19 7.13
C ASP A 21 0.63 14.26 8.26
N ALA A 22 0.21 13.05 7.91
CA ALA A 22 -0.22 12.03 8.87
C ALA A 22 -0.02 10.62 8.33
N THR A 23 0.04 9.67 9.26
CA THR A 23 -0.04 8.22 8.99
C THR A 23 -1.35 7.68 9.51
N TYR A 24 -1.98 6.81 8.75
CA TYR A 24 -3.18 6.07 9.14
C TYR A 24 -2.87 4.58 9.15
N ILE A 25 -3.34 3.87 10.19
CA ILE A 25 -3.23 2.43 10.31
C ILE A 25 -4.62 1.85 10.34
N ILE A 26 -4.96 0.98 9.38
CA ILE A 26 -6.23 0.25 9.35
C ILE A 26 -6.08 -0.95 10.27
N HIS A 27 -6.84 -0.99 11.34
CA HIS A 27 -6.84 -2.07 12.31
C HIS A 27 -8.22 -2.71 12.44
N LEU A 28 -8.31 -4.00 12.07
CA LEU A 28 -9.53 -4.79 12.31
C LEU A 28 -9.60 -5.18 13.80
N GLU A 29 -10.62 -4.69 14.53
CA GLU A 29 -10.74 -4.96 15.96
C GLU A 29 -10.78 -6.47 16.26
N ASN A 30 -10.10 -6.86 17.34
CA ASN A 30 -10.02 -8.23 17.86
C ASN A 30 -9.36 -9.25 16.91
N ASN A 31 -8.47 -8.82 16.02
CA ASN A 31 -7.66 -9.71 15.19
C ASN A 31 -6.29 -10.07 15.80
N GLY A 32 -6.00 -9.57 17.03
CA GLY A 32 -4.76 -9.86 17.77
C GLY A 32 -3.54 -9.10 17.30
N ARG A 33 -3.69 -8.06 16.44
CA ARG A 33 -2.55 -7.33 15.86
C ARG A 33 -2.29 -5.96 16.48
N TYR A 34 -3.07 -5.58 17.48
CA TYR A 34 -2.92 -4.26 18.12
C TYR A 34 -1.57 -4.11 18.81
N GLU A 35 -1.12 -5.13 19.53
CA GLU A 35 0.19 -5.15 20.19
C GLU A 35 1.33 -5.00 19.16
N HIS A 36 1.23 -5.68 18.01
CA HIS A 36 2.18 -5.56 16.92
C HIS A 36 2.25 -4.12 16.37
N ILE A 37 1.10 -3.46 16.18
CA ILE A 37 1.06 -2.05 15.79
C ILE A 37 1.81 -1.19 16.79
N MET A 38 1.55 -1.39 18.09
CA MET A 38 2.18 -0.59 19.14
C MET A 38 3.70 -0.86 19.25
N GLU A 39 4.15 -2.09 19.04
CA GLU A 39 5.57 -2.45 18.96
C GLU A 39 6.24 -1.71 17.79
N GLN A 40 5.64 -1.75 16.58
CA GLN A 40 6.17 -1.02 15.44
C GLN A 40 6.19 0.49 15.69
N LEU A 41 5.16 1.06 16.30
CA LEU A 41 5.11 2.48 16.61
C LEU A 41 6.05 2.90 17.75
N SER A 42 6.42 2.00 18.64
CA SER A 42 7.42 2.27 19.69
C SER A 42 8.84 2.40 19.12
N GLU A 43 9.11 1.73 18.00
CA GLU A 43 10.41 1.77 17.33
C GLU A 43 10.45 2.78 16.18
N TYR A 44 9.35 2.93 15.45
CA TYR A 44 9.28 3.75 14.24
C TYR A 44 8.15 4.77 14.36
N HIS A 45 8.49 6.05 14.33
CA HIS A 45 7.53 7.15 14.27
C HIS A 45 7.40 7.60 12.81
N PRO A 46 6.46 7.06 12.01
CA PRO A 46 6.42 7.34 10.57
C PRO A 46 6.11 8.81 10.28
N SER A 47 5.29 9.45 11.10
CA SER A 47 4.95 10.87 11.06
C SER A 47 4.66 11.40 12.46
N ASN A 48 4.60 12.74 12.63
CA ASN A 48 4.22 13.33 13.92
C ASN A 48 2.78 13.00 14.33
N ILE A 49 1.90 12.79 13.38
CA ILE A 49 0.50 12.46 13.63
C ILE A 49 0.23 11.07 13.08
N VAL A 50 -0.18 10.16 13.96
CA VAL A 50 -0.60 8.81 13.59
C VAL A 50 -2.04 8.61 14.04
N TYR A 51 -2.89 8.13 13.15
CA TYR A 51 -4.24 7.70 13.46
C TYR A 51 -4.35 6.19 13.33
N ILE A 52 -4.89 5.53 14.33
CA ILE A 52 -5.34 4.14 14.22
C ILE A 52 -6.83 4.16 13.97
N LEU A 53 -7.25 3.65 12.81
CA LEU A 53 -8.65 3.42 12.48
C LEU A 53 -9.07 2.05 12.99
N PHE A 54 -9.80 2.01 14.09
CA PHE A 54 -10.43 0.81 14.59
C PHE A 54 -11.66 0.48 13.75
N ASN A 55 -11.56 -0.60 12.98
CA ASN A 55 -12.64 -1.12 12.14
C ASN A 55 -13.27 -2.33 12.84
N LYS A 56 -14.56 -2.25 13.17
CA LYS A 56 -15.29 -3.38 13.78
C LYS A 56 -15.58 -4.53 12.81
N GLY A 57 -15.33 -4.30 11.51
CA GLY A 57 -15.62 -5.26 10.47
C GLY A 57 -17.10 -5.35 10.09
N TYR A 58 -17.36 -5.75 8.84
CA TYR A 58 -18.72 -5.81 8.29
C TYR A 58 -19.66 -6.79 9.01
N LYS A 59 -19.12 -7.81 9.68
CA LYS A 59 -19.92 -8.81 10.44
C LYS A 59 -20.41 -8.29 11.79
N LYS A 60 -19.71 -7.30 12.39
CA LYS A 60 -19.94 -6.84 13.75
C LYS A 60 -20.51 -5.42 13.83
N SER A 61 -20.63 -4.74 12.71
CA SER A 61 -21.13 -3.37 12.64
C SER A 61 -22.11 -3.18 11.48
N LYS A 62 -23.04 -2.24 11.63
CA LYS A 62 -24.00 -1.88 10.56
C LYS A 62 -23.29 -0.98 9.55
N LYS A 63 -22.92 -1.53 8.42
CA LYS A 63 -22.38 -0.83 7.25
C LYS A 63 -23.40 -0.79 6.11
N LYS A 64 -23.05 -0.18 4.98
CA LYS A 64 -23.87 -0.21 3.76
C LYS A 64 -24.15 -1.65 3.34
N SER A 65 -25.34 -1.93 2.82
CA SER A 65 -25.81 -3.31 2.55
C SER A 65 -24.95 -4.10 1.58
N PHE A 66 -24.26 -3.43 0.66
CA PHE A 66 -23.34 -4.08 -0.29
C PHE A 66 -21.98 -4.46 0.33
N ILE A 67 -21.63 -3.94 1.52
CA ILE A 67 -20.40 -4.30 2.24
C ILE A 67 -20.64 -5.60 3.00
N ASN A 68 -20.50 -6.72 2.31
CA ASN A 68 -20.85 -8.05 2.81
C ASN A 68 -19.68 -9.05 2.81
N LYS A 69 -18.47 -8.59 2.47
CA LYS A 69 -17.23 -9.39 2.42
C LYS A 69 -15.99 -8.56 2.78
N SER A 70 -14.91 -9.22 3.20
CA SER A 70 -13.67 -8.55 3.66
C SER A 70 -13.06 -7.57 2.65
N PRO A 71 -12.96 -7.85 1.34
CA PRO A 71 -12.41 -6.89 0.40
C PRO A 71 -13.20 -5.57 0.35
N LEU A 72 -14.53 -5.63 0.39
CA LEU A 72 -15.40 -4.44 0.40
C LEU A 72 -15.31 -3.68 1.74
N ASP A 73 -15.09 -4.40 2.84
CA ASP A 73 -14.88 -3.82 4.16
C ASP A 73 -13.56 -3.05 4.23
N LEU A 74 -12.51 -3.57 3.59
CA LEU A 74 -11.24 -2.89 3.45
C LEU A 74 -11.37 -1.63 2.57
N VAL A 75 -12.05 -1.72 1.43
CA VAL A 75 -12.38 -0.55 0.58
C VAL A 75 -13.07 0.53 1.39
N ASP A 76 -14.09 0.17 2.17
CA ASP A 76 -14.84 1.12 3.01
C ASP A 76 -13.94 1.80 4.05
N ALA A 77 -13.00 1.06 4.66
CA ALA A 77 -12.03 1.61 5.61
C ALA A 77 -11.07 2.62 4.95
N PHE A 78 -10.57 2.34 3.74
CA PHE A 78 -9.77 3.29 2.97
C PHE A 78 -10.54 4.57 2.64
N LEU A 79 -11.78 4.45 2.19
CA LEU A 79 -12.62 5.61 1.87
C LEU A 79 -12.92 6.46 3.11
N GLU A 80 -13.11 5.83 4.27
CA GLU A 80 -13.32 6.56 5.53
C GLU A 80 -12.07 7.34 5.95
N ILE A 81 -10.87 6.74 5.80
CA ILE A 81 -9.60 7.45 5.99
C ILE A 81 -9.47 8.63 5.02
N PHE A 82 -9.81 8.45 3.74
CA PHE A 82 -9.72 9.52 2.74
C PHE A 82 -10.61 10.70 3.07
N LYS A 83 -11.84 10.46 3.52
CA LYS A 83 -12.77 11.50 3.99
C LYS A 83 -12.16 12.25 5.17
N HIS A 84 -11.78 11.53 6.23
CA HIS A 84 -11.18 12.11 7.42
C HIS A 84 -9.92 12.92 7.08
N ALA A 85 -9.02 12.40 6.26
CA ALA A 85 -7.81 13.11 5.85
C ALA A 85 -8.11 14.39 5.04
N ASN A 86 -9.16 14.38 4.21
CA ASN A 86 -9.59 15.57 3.47
C ASN A 86 -10.24 16.61 4.39
N GLU A 87 -11.02 16.20 5.39
CA GLU A 87 -11.57 17.07 6.43
C GLU A 87 -10.46 17.74 7.26
N GLN A 88 -9.37 17.01 7.54
CA GLN A 88 -8.18 17.56 8.21
C GLN A 88 -7.31 18.42 7.26
N ASN A 89 -7.68 18.52 5.98
CA ASN A 89 -6.94 19.27 4.94
C ASN A 89 -5.48 18.78 4.72
N TYR A 90 -5.20 17.49 4.94
CA TYR A 90 -3.88 16.92 4.70
C TYR A 90 -3.58 16.82 3.20
N ASN A 91 -2.31 17.09 2.80
CA ASN A 91 -1.85 16.95 1.42
C ASN A 91 -1.50 15.50 1.10
N ASN A 92 -0.59 14.93 1.86
CA ASN A 92 -0.16 13.55 1.68
C ASN A 92 -0.33 12.77 2.96
N ILE A 93 -0.82 11.55 2.87
CA ILE A 93 -0.94 10.64 4.00
C ILE A 93 -0.32 9.28 3.68
N LEU A 94 0.31 8.66 4.66
CA LEU A 94 0.72 7.26 4.58
C LEU A 94 -0.40 6.41 5.14
N ILE A 95 -0.79 5.34 4.43
CA ILE A 95 -1.71 4.31 4.96
C ILE A 95 -0.95 3.00 5.10
N LEU A 96 -1.14 2.37 6.25
CA LEU A 96 -0.60 1.07 6.63
C LEU A 96 -1.75 0.11 6.97
N GLU A 97 -1.61 -1.17 6.62
CA GLU A 97 -2.46 -2.24 7.13
C GLU A 97 -1.86 -2.81 8.41
N ASP A 98 -2.65 -3.41 9.30
CA ASP A 98 -2.22 -3.78 10.67
C ASP A 98 -1.19 -4.91 10.77
N ASP A 99 -0.75 -5.46 9.63
CA ASP A 99 0.32 -6.45 9.52
C ASP A 99 1.62 -5.88 8.91
N PHE A 100 1.75 -4.55 8.88
CA PHE A 100 2.96 -3.90 8.40
C PHE A 100 4.17 -4.16 9.30
N ILE A 101 5.36 -4.24 8.68
CA ILE A 101 6.65 -4.28 9.40
C ILE A 101 7.58 -3.28 8.71
N PHE A 102 8.06 -2.28 9.45
CA PHE A 102 9.05 -1.38 8.88
C PHE A 102 10.43 -2.04 8.75
N SER A 103 11.08 -1.81 7.62
CA SER A 103 12.50 -2.11 7.48
C SER A 103 13.34 -1.12 8.30
N LYS A 104 14.38 -1.61 8.97
CA LYS A 104 15.36 -0.73 9.64
C LYS A 104 15.97 0.32 8.71
N LYS A 105 15.96 0.06 7.40
CA LYS A 105 16.44 0.99 6.36
C LYS A 105 15.62 2.28 6.31
N ILE A 106 14.36 2.30 6.74
CA ILE A 106 13.51 3.51 6.71
C ILE A 106 14.08 4.63 7.59
N LYS A 107 14.86 4.29 8.63
CA LYS A 107 15.54 5.28 9.50
C LYS A 107 16.79 5.90 8.85
N GLN A 108 17.27 5.39 7.73
CA GLN A 108 18.47 5.89 7.09
C GLN A 108 18.18 7.21 6.36
N ILE A 109 18.93 8.23 6.68
CA ILE A 109 18.74 9.60 6.16
C ILE A 109 18.69 9.67 4.64
N ASN A 110 19.48 8.81 3.95
CA ASN A 110 19.48 8.77 2.49
C ASN A 110 18.14 8.33 1.92
N HIS A 111 17.48 7.33 2.55
CA HIS A 111 16.15 6.88 2.13
C HIS A 111 15.09 7.94 2.40
N ILE A 112 15.12 8.56 3.59
CA ILE A 112 14.23 9.66 3.94
C ILE A 112 14.37 10.82 2.95
N ASN A 113 15.60 11.24 2.64
CA ASN A 113 15.85 12.32 1.69
C ASN A 113 15.38 11.99 0.27
N ASN A 114 15.56 10.75 -0.19
CA ASN A 114 15.09 10.32 -1.50
C ASN A 114 13.54 10.35 -1.58
N ILE A 115 12.85 9.91 -0.52
CA ILE A 115 11.39 9.99 -0.43
C ILE A 115 10.95 11.46 -0.48
N ASN A 116 11.56 12.32 0.36
CA ASN A 116 11.24 13.74 0.41
C ASN A 116 11.42 14.43 -0.95
N MET A 117 12.53 14.14 -1.65
CA MET A 117 12.78 14.70 -2.99
C MET A 117 11.73 14.23 -4.01
N THR A 118 11.37 12.95 -3.97
CA THR A 118 10.38 12.40 -4.89
C THR A 118 8.99 13.00 -4.65
N ILE A 119 8.52 13.03 -3.40
CA ILE A 119 7.22 13.60 -3.04
C ILE A 119 7.18 15.10 -3.40
N LYS A 120 8.25 15.85 -3.12
CA LYS A 120 8.36 17.26 -3.52
C LYS A 120 8.28 17.44 -5.06
N LYS A 121 8.92 16.54 -5.84
CA LYS A 121 8.87 16.56 -7.31
C LYS A 121 7.47 16.23 -7.85
N LEU A 122 6.74 15.34 -7.19
CA LEU A 122 5.36 14.99 -7.56
C LEU A 122 4.37 16.12 -7.21
N GLY A 123 4.65 16.89 -6.15
CA GLY A 123 3.87 18.07 -5.79
C GLY A 123 2.39 17.75 -5.56
N ASN A 124 1.52 18.45 -6.31
CA ASN A 124 0.05 18.30 -6.22
C ASN A 124 -0.53 17.33 -7.27
N ASP A 125 0.31 16.54 -7.93
CA ASP A 125 -0.17 15.54 -8.89
C ASP A 125 -1.08 14.51 -8.24
N ASP A 126 -1.87 13.85 -9.07
CA ASP A 126 -2.55 12.61 -8.70
C ASP A 126 -1.53 11.48 -8.67
N PHE A 127 -1.16 11.02 -7.49
CA PHE A 127 -0.19 9.94 -7.33
C PHE A 127 -0.43 9.06 -6.11
N ILE A 128 0.08 7.84 -6.21
CA ILE A 128 0.44 7.00 -5.08
C ILE A 128 1.95 6.78 -5.07
N TYR A 129 2.54 6.71 -3.86
CA TYR A 129 3.95 6.41 -3.67
C TYR A 129 4.13 5.20 -2.76
N ILE A 130 4.66 4.11 -3.31
CA ILE A 130 4.65 2.79 -2.71
C ILE A 130 5.97 2.58 -1.96
N LEU A 131 5.91 2.37 -0.65
CA LEU A 131 7.05 2.07 0.21
C LEU A 131 7.25 0.56 0.41
N GLY A 132 6.20 -0.23 0.21
CA GLY A 132 6.21 -1.69 0.30
C GLY A 132 5.06 -2.32 -0.48
N CYS A 133 5.39 -3.30 -1.32
CA CYS A 133 4.45 -4.11 -2.11
C CYS A 133 5.16 -5.37 -2.61
N ILE A 134 4.44 -6.23 -3.33
CA ILE A 134 5.01 -7.31 -4.14
C ILE A 134 4.98 -6.84 -5.60
N PRO A 135 6.09 -6.30 -6.14
CA PRO A 135 6.13 -5.81 -7.51
C PRO A 135 6.11 -6.97 -8.50
N ILE A 136 5.39 -6.79 -9.62
CA ILE A 136 5.33 -7.75 -10.71
C ILE A 136 6.04 -7.16 -11.93
N ILE A 137 5.53 -6.08 -12.50
CA ILE A 137 6.11 -5.37 -13.65
C ILE A 137 6.35 -3.91 -13.27
N LYS A 138 7.56 -3.44 -13.52
CA LYS A 138 7.97 -2.05 -13.25
C LYS A 138 8.93 -1.54 -14.29
N ILE A 139 8.89 -0.25 -14.57
CA ILE A 139 9.84 0.43 -15.46
C ILE A 139 10.56 1.55 -14.70
N PRO A 140 11.84 1.84 -15.00
CA PRO A 140 12.56 2.92 -14.34
C PRO A 140 11.80 4.25 -14.46
N TYR A 141 11.70 5.00 -13.35
CA TYR A 141 11.20 6.37 -13.32
C TYR A 141 12.35 7.36 -13.14
N ASP A 142 13.22 7.08 -12.18
CA ASP A 142 14.50 7.75 -11.94
C ASP A 142 15.48 6.79 -11.23
N CYS A 143 16.60 7.29 -10.72
CA CYS A 143 17.64 6.45 -10.08
C CYS A 143 17.18 5.75 -8.79
N ASN A 144 16.14 6.29 -8.11
CA ASN A 144 15.63 5.76 -6.84
C ASN A 144 14.20 5.25 -6.92
N ASN A 145 13.55 5.31 -8.09
CA ASN A 145 12.13 5.01 -8.22
C ASN A 145 11.81 4.28 -9.52
N TYR A 146 10.71 3.55 -9.50
CA TYR A 146 10.10 2.90 -10.64
C TYR A 146 8.65 3.36 -10.81
N ASN A 147 8.15 3.40 -12.04
CA ASN A 147 6.72 3.31 -12.29
C ASN A 147 6.29 1.85 -12.08
N ALA A 148 5.39 1.61 -11.15
CA ALA A 148 4.77 0.30 -10.98
C ALA A 148 3.67 0.14 -12.02
N LEU A 149 3.81 -0.85 -12.92
CA LEU A 149 2.76 -1.16 -13.90
C LEU A 149 1.76 -2.15 -13.33
N THR A 150 2.26 -3.10 -12.55
CA THR A 150 1.44 -4.05 -11.80
C THR A 150 2.19 -4.53 -10.56
N PHE A 151 1.47 -4.66 -9.46
CA PHE A 151 1.97 -5.11 -8.17
C PHE A 151 0.82 -5.69 -7.34
N GLY A 152 1.11 -6.42 -6.29
CA GLY A 152 0.18 -6.88 -5.26
C GLY A 152 0.54 -6.33 -3.89
N GLY A 153 -0.46 -6.22 -3.02
CA GLY A 153 -0.31 -5.69 -1.66
C GLY A 153 -0.26 -4.17 -1.60
N THR A 154 -1.15 -3.60 -0.81
CA THR A 154 -1.30 -2.14 -0.61
C THR A 154 -0.94 -1.72 0.82
N HIS A 155 -0.16 -2.55 1.51
CA HIS A 155 0.09 -2.46 2.95
C HIS A 155 0.91 -1.24 3.39
N SER A 156 1.55 -0.49 2.46
CA SER A 156 2.32 0.71 2.80
C SER A 156 2.41 1.66 1.61
N ILE A 157 1.46 2.58 1.52
CA ILE A 157 1.35 3.51 0.38
C ILE A 157 1.07 4.93 0.87
N ILE A 158 1.78 5.90 0.30
CA ILE A 158 1.49 7.34 0.44
C ILE A 158 0.50 7.73 -0.65
N TYR A 159 -0.58 8.39 -0.25
CA TYR A 159 -1.65 8.88 -1.12
C TYR A 159 -1.67 10.40 -1.14
N SER A 160 -1.60 10.99 -2.34
CA SER A 160 -1.79 12.44 -2.52
C SER A 160 -3.24 12.86 -2.28
N LYS A 161 -3.44 14.14 -1.95
CA LYS A 161 -4.79 14.72 -1.80
C LYS A 161 -5.60 14.58 -3.08
N GLN A 162 -4.98 14.82 -4.24
CA GLN A 162 -5.67 14.70 -5.53
C GLN A 162 -6.12 13.26 -5.78
N HIS A 163 -5.27 12.27 -5.45
CA HIS A 163 -5.65 10.86 -5.59
C HIS A 163 -6.86 10.51 -4.71
N ARG A 164 -6.85 10.93 -3.44
CA ARG A 164 -7.97 10.68 -2.53
C ARG A 164 -9.28 11.31 -3.02
N ILE A 165 -9.22 12.55 -3.54
CA ILE A 165 -10.39 13.24 -4.11
C ILE A 165 -10.92 12.45 -5.29
N ASN A 166 -10.07 12.01 -6.22
CA ASN A 166 -10.46 11.26 -7.40
C ASN A 166 -11.10 9.92 -7.04
N ILE A 167 -10.53 9.19 -6.07
CA ILE A 167 -11.11 7.94 -5.58
C ILE A 167 -12.47 8.17 -4.91
N LEU A 168 -12.62 9.20 -4.09
CA LEU A 168 -13.89 9.51 -3.42
C LEU A 168 -15.02 9.90 -4.39
N ASN A 169 -14.68 10.32 -5.61
CA ASN A 169 -15.65 10.62 -6.67
C ASN A 169 -16.12 9.38 -7.43
N ILE A 170 -15.49 8.22 -7.23
CA ILE A 170 -15.95 6.96 -7.79
C ILE A 170 -17.12 6.45 -6.96
N ASN A 171 -18.14 5.90 -7.62
CA ASN A 171 -19.19 5.20 -6.89
C ASN A 171 -18.58 4.00 -6.14
N GLN A 172 -18.70 4.00 -4.81
CA GLN A 172 -18.13 2.95 -3.97
C GLN A 172 -18.57 1.52 -4.37
N ALA A 173 -19.78 1.38 -4.90
CA ALA A 173 -20.29 0.08 -5.35
C ALA A 173 -19.48 -0.51 -6.55
N ASP A 174 -18.78 0.34 -7.30
CA ASP A 174 -17.95 -0.08 -8.44
C ASP A 174 -16.54 -0.49 -8.01
N ILE A 175 -16.17 -0.25 -6.75
CA ILE A 175 -14.88 -0.64 -6.19
C ILE A 175 -15.03 -1.99 -5.49
N HIS A 176 -14.66 -3.06 -6.17
CA HIS A 176 -14.86 -4.42 -5.68
C HIS A 176 -13.73 -4.95 -4.79
N ASP A 177 -12.53 -4.40 -4.94
CA ASP A 177 -11.32 -4.82 -4.23
C ASP A 177 -10.29 -3.69 -4.24
N TRP A 178 -9.64 -3.41 -3.10
CA TRP A 178 -8.68 -2.31 -3.00
C TRP A 178 -7.40 -2.59 -3.77
N ASP A 179 -6.88 -3.80 -3.69
CA ASP A 179 -5.69 -4.20 -4.43
C ASP A 179 -5.89 -4.10 -5.94
N MET A 180 -7.08 -4.46 -6.44
CA MET A 180 -7.40 -4.43 -7.87
C MET A 180 -7.41 -3.02 -8.48
N ILE A 181 -7.78 -1.97 -7.71
CA ILE A 181 -7.72 -0.58 -8.18
C ILE A 181 -6.30 -0.19 -8.57
N HIS A 182 -5.32 -0.69 -7.85
CA HIS A 182 -3.92 -0.31 -7.98
C HIS A 182 -3.06 -1.39 -8.67
N ALA A 183 -3.54 -2.65 -8.71
CA ALA A 183 -2.75 -3.78 -9.20
C ALA A 183 -2.43 -3.69 -10.69
N ILE A 184 -3.34 -3.16 -11.50
CA ILE A 184 -3.18 -3.08 -12.97
C ILE A 184 -3.42 -1.65 -13.43
N ARG A 185 -2.37 -0.99 -13.88
CA ARG A 185 -2.45 0.39 -14.39
C ARG A 185 -3.30 0.52 -15.66
N PHE A 186 -3.25 -0.50 -16.53
CA PHE A 186 -4.04 -0.58 -17.75
C PHE A 186 -5.43 -1.13 -17.43
N GLY A 187 -6.43 -0.30 -17.43
CA GLY A 187 -7.80 -0.66 -17.07
C GLY A 187 -8.31 -0.02 -15.78
N ASN A 188 -7.49 0.74 -15.10
CA ASN A 188 -7.94 1.57 -13.98
C ASN A 188 -8.88 2.68 -14.49
N MET A 189 -9.93 2.93 -13.73
CA MET A 189 -10.88 4.01 -14.00
C MET A 189 -10.27 5.41 -13.89
N ILE A 190 -9.06 5.52 -13.31
CA ILE A 190 -8.37 6.78 -13.04
C ILE A 190 -6.94 6.68 -13.58
N ASN A 191 -6.50 7.72 -14.31
CA ASN A 191 -5.11 7.85 -14.72
C ASN A 191 -4.32 8.64 -13.69
N PHE A 192 -3.44 7.98 -12.96
CA PHE A 192 -2.60 8.56 -11.91
C PHE A 192 -1.18 8.00 -11.95
N LYS A 193 -0.24 8.66 -11.26
CA LYS A 193 1.15 8.22 -11.16
C LYS A 193 1.29 7.15 -10.08
N GLN A 194 1.76 5.96 -10.45
CA GLN A 194 2.07 4.87 -9.52
C GLN A 194 3.59 4.76 -9.37
N ILE A 195 4.14 5.47 -8.41
CA ILE A 195 5.58 5.50 -8.18
C ILE A 195 5.92 4.54 -7.04
N MET A 196 6.94 3.72 -7.24
CA MET A 196 7.43 2.78 -6.24
C MET A 196 8.88 3.07 -5.90
N TYR A 197 9.19 3.09 -4.62
CA TYR A 197 10.58 3.17 -4.17
C TYR A 197 11.36 1.93 -4.61
N TYR A 198 12.65 2.09 -4.94
CA TYR A 198 13.45 1.02 -5.55
C TYR A 198 13.76 -0.18 -4.64
N LYS A 199 13.55 -0.03 -3.33
CA LYS A 199 13.71 -1.07 -2.30
C LYS A 199 12.48 -1.12 -1.40
N PRO A 200 12.12 -2.28 -0.85
CA PRO A 200 11.07 -2.33 0.16
C PRO A 200 11.56 -1.65 1.46
N LEU A 201 10.79 -0.69 1.94
CA LEU A 201 11.00 -0.02 3.24
C LEU A 201 9.94 -0.41 4.26
N CYS A 202 8.91 -1.09 3.80
CA CYS A 202 7.89 -1.70 4.62
C CYS A 202 7.54 -3.07 4.04
N TYR A 203 7.26 -4.02 4.89
CA TYR A 203 6.90 -5.39 4.59
C TYR A 203 5.51 -5.69 5.13
N GLN A 204 4.98 -6.86 4.79
CA GLN A 204 3.74 -7.40 5.30
C GLN A 204 3.97 -8.80 5.86
N LEU A 205 3.30 -9.13 6.97
CA LEU A 205 3.25 -10.49 7.48
C LEU A 205 2.38 -11.35 6.56
N PHE A 206 2.99 -12.33 5.91
CA PHE A 206 2.26 -13.27 5.03
C PHE A 206 1.67 -14.41 5.86
N THR A 207 0.72 -14.08 6.73
CA THR A 207 -0.08 -15.04 7.50
C THR A 207 -1.47 -15.17 6.88
N ASP A 208 -2.25 -16.15 7.36
CA ASP A 208 -3.67 -16.28 6.97
C ASP A 208 -4.43 -15.00 7.34
N THR A 209 -4.87 -14.27 6.33
CA THR A 209 -5.65 -13.04 6.48
C THR A 209 -7.13 -13.30 6.18
N GLU A 210 -8.02 -12.45 6.68
CA GLU A 210 -9.45 -12.54 6.32
C GLU A 210 -9.66 -12.37 4.80
N ASN A 211 -8.82 -11.59 4.12
CA ASN A 211 -8.86 -11.43 2.67
C ASN A 211 -8.48 -12.73 1.94
N SER A 212 -7.47 -13.46 2.40
CA SER A 212 -7.02 -14.71 1.76
C SER A 212 -8.09 -15.82 1.76
N LYS A 213 -9.03 -15.75 2.70
CA LYS A 213 -10.19 -16.69 2.75
C LYS A 213 -11.20 -16.46 1.61
N ASN A 214 -11.21 -15.27 1.03
CA ASN A 214 -12.13 -14.88 -0.04
C ASN A 214 -11.48 -14.91 -1.44
N TRP A 215 -10.20 -15.26 -1.54
CA TRP A 215 -9.53 -15.37 -2.83
C TRP A 215 -10.04 -16.58 -3.61
N ASN A 216 -10.12 -16.44 -4.94
CA ASN A 216 -10.31 -17.58 -5.81
C ASN A 216 -9.19 -18.60 -5.56
N LEU A 217 -9.52 -19.90 -5.57
CA LEU A 217 -8.58 -21.00 -5.28
C LEU A 217 -7.28 -20.87 -6.09
N TYR A 218 -7.37 -20.57 -7.39
CA TYR A 218 -6.19 -20.40 -8.25
C TYR A 218 -5.30 -19.23 -7.83
N ILE A 219 -5.88 -18.07 -7.49
CA ILE A 219 -5.14 -16.91 -7.03
C ILE A 219 -4.47 -17.21 -5.68
N LYS A 220 -5.20 -17.87 -4.77
CA LYS A 220 -4.68 -18.30 -3.47
C LYS A 220 -3.48 -19.22 -3.63
N ASP A 221 -3.58 -20.23 -4.49
CA ASP A 221 -2.51 -21.20 -4.73
C ASP A 221 -1.26 -20.53 -5.33
N ILE A 222 -1.44 -19.62 -6.29
CA ILE A 222 -0.34 -18.85 -6.88
C ILE A 222 0.34 -17.97 -5.81
N CYS A 223 -0.44 -17.22 -5.02
CA CYS A 223 0.09 -16.37 -3.97
C CYS A 223 0.82 -17.17 -2.88
N MET A 224 0.25 -18.31 -2.47
CA MET A 224 0.87 -19.21 -1.48
C MET A 224 2.12 -19.90 -2.03
N PHE A 225 2.13 -20.31 -3.29
CA PHE A 225 3.32 -20.84 -3.95
C PHE A 225 4.44 -19.78 -3.96
N TYR A 226 4.12 -18.55 -4.36
CA TYR A 226 5.07 -17.43 -4.39
C TYR A 226 5.59 -17.09 -2.98
N ALA A 227 4.70 -17.03 -2.00
CA ALA A 227 5.07 -16.80 -0.60
C ALA A 227 6.00 -17.89 -0.05
N LYS A 228 5.76 -19.16 -0.40
CA LYS A 228 6.63 -20.29 -0.03
C LYS A 228 7.97 -20.22 -0.75
N LEU A 229 7.97 -19.94 -2.06
CA LEU A 229 9.18 -19.81 -2.87
C LEU A 229 10.13 -18.73 -2.32
N LEU A 230 9.58 -17.61 -1.90
CA LEU A 230 10.33 -16.49 -1.31
C LEU A 230 10.50 -16.60 0.21
N ASN A 231 9.92 -17.63 0.84
CA ASN A 231 9.92 -17.85 2.29
C ASN A 231 9.32 -16.69 3.12
N VAL A 232 8.53 -15.80 2.51
CA VAL A 232 7.93 -14.63 3.19
C VAL A 232 6.81 -14.99 4.18
N HIS A 233 6.37 -16.24 4.19
CA HIS A 233 5.44 -16.76 5.19
C HIS A 233 6.11 -17.07 6.54
N LYS A 234 7.45 -17.15 6.60
CA LYS A 234 8.23 -17.36 7.82
C LYS A 234 9.02 -16.13 8.24
N GLN A 235 9.58 -15.42 7.27
CA GLN A 235 10.39 -14.23 7.50
C GLN A 235 10.26 -13.27 6.32
N VAL A 236 10.15 -11.99 6.60
CA VAL A 236 9.93 -10.98 5.56
C VAL A 236 11.15 -10.76 4.67
N GLU A 237 12.36 -10.86 5.23
CA GLU A 237 13.61 -10.73 4.47
C GLU A 237 14.42 -12.05 4.48
N PRO A 238 15.11 -12.39 3.35
CA PRO A 238 15.30 -11.59 2.13
C PRO A 238 14.15 -11.69 1.11
N GLY A 239 13.02 -12.29 1.44
CA GLY A 239 11.94 -12.60 0.50
C GLY A 239 11.40 -11.38 -0.23
N PHE A 240 11.09 -10.29 0.48
CA PHE A 240 10.64 -9.05 -0.17
C PHE A 240 11.71 -8.42 -1.05
N SER A 241 12.98 -8.36 -0.62
CA SER A 241 14.07 -7.87 -1.46
C SER A 241 14.24 -8.73 -2.71
N ASN A 242 14.10 -10.05 -2.61
CA ASN A 242 14.14 -10.96 -3.74
C ASN A 242 12.97 -10.73 -4.71
N SER A 243 11.76 -10.43 -4.22
CA SER A 243 10.62 -10.10 -5.09
C SER A 243 10.90 -8.86 -5.94
N TYR A 244 11.54 -7.84 -5.36
CA TYR A 244 11.96 -6.64 -6.08
C TYR A 244 13.02 -6.94 -7.15
N LEU A 245 13.96 -7.86 -6.88
CA LEU A 245 14.96 -8.31 -7.85
C LEU A 245 14.32 -9.10 -8.99
N ILE A 246 13.47 -10.07 -8.67
CA ILE A 246 12.75 -10.89 -9.65
C ILE A 246 11.91 -9.99 -10.57
N SER A 247 11.14 -9.05 -10.02
CA SER A 247 10.37 -8.10 -10.80
C SER A 247 11.24 -7.27 -11.74
N LYS A 248 12.44 -6.85 -11.30
CA LYS A 248 13.38 -6.13 -12.15
C LYS A 248 13.82 -6.99 -13.34
N ILE A 249 14.17 -8.25 -13.10
CA ILE A 249 14.60 -9.19 -14.16
C ILE A 249 13.45 -9.43 -15.13
N LEU A 250 12.24 -9.72 -14.63
CA LEU A 250 11.06 -9.95 -15.47
C LEU A 250 10.73 -8.72 -16.33
N SER A 251 10.84 -7.52 -15.79
CA SER A 251 10.60 -6.28 -16.53
C SER A 251 11.61 -6.08 -17.67
N ILE A 252 12.89 -6.39 -17.42
CA ILE A 252 13.95 -6.32 -18.46
C ILE A 252 13.69 -7.34 -19.56
N VAL A 253 13.38 -8.59 -19.21
CA VAL A 253 13.09 -9.66 -20.19
C VAL A 253 11.88 -9.30 -21.04
N LEU A 254 10.80 -8.81 -20.41
CA LEU A 254 9.61 -8.37 -21.14
C LEU A 254 9.93 -7.23 -22.11
N PHE A 255 10.70 -6.25 -21.68
CA PHE A 255 11.10 -5.11 -22.51
C PHE A 255 11.94 -5.56 -23.72
N MET A 256 12.92 -6.44 -23.50
CA MET A 256 13.74 -7.01 -24.60
C MET A 256 12.87 -7.81 -25.59
N PHE A 257 11.90 -8.58 -25.09
CA PHE A 257 10.96 -9.31 -25.94
C PHE A 257 10.13 -8.37 -26.81
N ILE A 258 9.58 -7.28 -26.23
CA ILE A 258 8.80 -6.27 -26.99
C ILE A 258 9.66 -5.63 -28.06
N ILE A 259 10.89 -5.19 -27.76
CA ILE A 259 11.82 -4.60 -28.73
C ILE A 259 12.10 -5.58 -29.87
N SER A 260 12.42 -6.85 -29.54
CA SER A 260 12.66 -7.89 -30.55
C SER A 260 11.47 -8.08 -31.51
N ARG A 261 10.23 -7.96 -30.99
CA ARG A 261 9.01 -8.06 -31.81
C ARG A 261 8.81 -6.85 -32.71
N ILE A 262 9.16 -5.65 -32.23
CA ILE A 262 9.09 -4.42 -33.03
C ILE A 262 10.11 -4.48 -34.17
N ILE A 263 11.36 -4.83 -33.89
CA ILE A 263 12.44 -4.92 -34.91
C ILE A 263 12.08 -5.94 -35.98
N LYS A 264 11.45 -7.07 -35.63
CA LYS A 264 11.04 -8.09 -36.62
C LYS A 264 9.88 -7.65 -37.52
N LYS A 265 9.19 -6.57 -37.19
CA LYS A 265 8.09 -6.02 -38.00
C LYS A 265 8.51 -4.84 -38.86
N LEU A 266 9.67 -4.25 -38.60
CA LEU A 266 10.35 -3.24 -39.42
C LEU A 266 11.20 -3.90 -40.50
#